data_1bf148e3f26437fdb61a925edb473c2f
#
_entry.id   1bf148e3f26437fdb61a925edb473c2f
#
_cell.length_a   1.000
_cell.length_b   1.000
_cell.length_c   1.000
_cell.angle_alpha   90.00
_cell.angle_beta   90.00
_cell.angle_gamma   90.00
#
_symmetry.space_group_name_H-M   'P 1'
#
loop_
_entity.id
_entity.type
_entity.pdbx_description
1 polymer ?
#
loop_
_entity_poly.entity_id
_entity_poly.type
_entity_poly.pdbx_seq_one_letter_code
_entity_poly.pdbx_strand_id
1 'polypeptide(L)'
;EGEWLKPGQMVVSIVNSDVMDKKSEVDETVFARASDIVVNTWESVVANGQVELLDPMAKGIVRREQVHEIGDVVNGKVSVQQTRDNIVYYKNNTGLAIQFAACGAILHDKMQTEGTNRIIPDEWFAAEKYTSPVG
;
A
#
# COMPACT_ATOMS: atom_id res chain seq x y z
N GLU A 1 -1.70 15.72 12.69
CA GLU A 1 -3.00 16.38 12.55
C GLU A 1 -3.06 17.14 11.22
N GLY A 2 -4.21 17.08 10.56
CA GLY A 2 -4.40 17.68 9.24
C GLY A 2 -4.25 19.19 9.22
N GLU A 3 -4.50 19.88 10.33
CA GLU A 3 -4.32 21.33 10.44
C GLU A 3 -2.86 21.77 10.30
N TRP A 4 -1.90 20.90 10.62
CA TRP A 4 -0.47 21.19 10.50
C TRP A 4 0.04 21.12 9.07
N LEU A 5 -0.72 20.49 8.19
CA LEU A 5 -0.32 20.32 6.81
C LEU A 5 -0.31 21.66 6.06
N LYS A 6 0.70 21.83 5.23
CA LYS A 6 0.81 22.97 4.31
C LYS A 6 0.58 22.48 2.89
N PRO A 7 0.02 23.33 2.02
CA PRO A 7 -0.02 23.03 0.59
C PRO A 7 1.37 22.63 0.06
N GLY A 8 1.40 21.72 -0.88
CA GLY A 8 2.64 21.14 -1.41
C GLY A 8 3.17 19.93 -0.66
N GLN A 9 2.52 19.52 0.44
CA GLN A 9 2.94 18.33 1.19
C GLN A 9 2.24 17.05 0.70
N MET A 10 2.97 15.95 0.79
CA MET A 10 2.44 14.60 0.63
C MET A 10 2.45 13.90 1.99
N VAL A 11 1.35 13.25 2.30
CA VAL A 11 1.21 12.44 3.52
C VAL A 11 1.16 10.97 3.11
N VAL A 12 1.96 10.15 3.76
CA VAL A 12 1.96 8.69 3.56
C VAL A 12 1.62 8.02 4.88
N SER A 13 0.57 7.23 4.89
CA SER A 13 0.16 6.38 6.00
C SER A 13 0.53 4.93 5.67
N ILE A 14 1.04 4.20 6.64
CA ILE A 14 1.43 2.79 6.52
C ILE A 14 0.63 1.86 7.42
N VAL A 15 -0.22 2.41 8.29
CA VAL A 15 -1.00 1.59 9.21
C VAL A 15 -1.96 0.68 8.46
N ASN A 16 -1.99 -0.58 8.86
CA ASN A 16 -3.05 -1.49 8.47
C ASN A 16 -4.15 -1.42 9.53
N SER A 17 -5.30 -0.89 9.16
CA SER A 17 -6.44 -0.80 10.04
C SER A 17 -7.62 -1.56 9.44
N ASP A 18 -8.30 -2.32 10.25
CA ASP A 18 -9.48 -3.08 9.86
C ASP A 18 -10.65 -2.82 10.83
N VAL A 19 -11.76 -3.50 10.60
CA VAL A 19 -12.98 -3.34 11.38
C VAL A 19 -12.81 -3.76 12.84
N MET A 20 -11.92 -4.73 13.10
CA MET A 20 -11.68 -5.30 14.43
C MET A 20 -10.65 -4.51 15.22
N ASP A 21 -9.67 -3.92 14.52
CA ASP A 21 -8.59 -3.14 15.11
C ASP A 21 -8.48 -1.79 14.39
N LYS A 22 -9.39 -0.90 14.80
CA LYS A 22 -9.49 0.45 14.22
C LYS A 22 -8.29 1.29 14.61
N LYS A 23 -7.40 1.50 13.67
CA LYS A 23 -6.23 2.36 13.81
C LYS A 23 -6.29 3.48 12.79
N SER A 24 -5.85 4.65 13.18
CA SER A 24 -5.70 5.79 12.29
C SER A 24 -4.42 6.53 12.63
N GLU A 25 -3.56 6.77 11.65
CA GLU A 25 -2.36 7.59 11.80
C GLU A 25 -2.66 9.08 11.58
N VAL A 26 -3.79 9.36 10.93
CA VAL A 26 -4.19 10.72 10.57
C VAL A 26 -5.63 10.99 10.98
N ASP A 27 -5.95 12.26 11.16
CA ASP A 27 -7.32 12.71 11.44
C ASP A 27 -8.10 12.97 10.15
N GLU A 28 -9.40 13.18 10.27
CA GLU A 28 -10.29 13.44 9.13
C GLU A 28 -9.97 14.74 8.39
N THR A 29 -9.30 15.67 9.04
CA THR A 29 -8.89 16.95 8.43
C THR A 29 -7.86 16.71 7.31
N VAL A 30 -7.02 15.68 7.42
CA VAL A 30 -6.11 15.28 6.34
C VAL A 30 -6.89 14.94 5.08
N PHE A 31 -7.93 14.13 5.21
CA PHE A 31 -8.78 13.70 4.09
C PHE A 31 -9.59 14.86 3.50
N ALA A 32 -10.13 15.73 4.35
CA ALA A 32 -10.89 16.90 3.90
C ALA A 32 -10.02 17.89 3.09
N ARG A 33 -8.71 17.90 3.34
CA ARG A 33 -7.75 18.80 2.69
C ARG A 33 -7.00 18.15 1.52
N ALA A 34 -7.01 16.83 1.42
CA ALA A 34 -6.37 16.12 0.31
C ALA A 34 -7.16 16.33 -0.99
N SER A 35 -6.47 16.76 -2.04
CA SER A 35 -7.06 16.82 -3.39
C SER A 35 -7.23 15.45 -3.99
N ASP A 36 -6.24 14.59 -3.77
CA ASP A 36 -6.16 13.24 -4.29
C ASP A 36 -5.71 12.26 -3.19
N ILE A 37 -6.29 11.09 -3.23
CA ILE A 37 -5.98 9.99 -2.32
C ILE A 37 -5.53 8.81 -3.18
N VAL A 38 -4.32 8.33 -2.92
CA VAL A 38 -3.77 7.16 -3.62
C VAL A 38 -3.82 5.96 -2.69
N VAL A 39 -4.22 4.82 -3.23
CA VAL A 39 -4.24 3.53 -2.52
C VAL A 39 -3.49 2.48 -3.34
N ASN A 40 -3.10 1.38 -2.71
CA ASN A 40 -2.49 0.28 -3.44
C ASN A 40 -3.46 -0.32 -4.46
N THR A 41 -4.61 -0.83 -4.00
CA THR A 41 -5.74 -1.25 -4.81
C THR A 41 -7.04 -0.97 -4.07
N TRP A 42 -8.09 -0.64 -4.78
CA TRP A 42 -9.42 -0.45 -4.19
C TRP A 42 -9.97 -1.74 -3.60
N GLU A 43 -9.74 -2.85 -4.28
CA GLU A 43 -10.14 -4.17 -3.80
C GLU A 43 -9.57 -4.45 -2.40
N SER A 44 -8.28 -4.15 -2.16
CA SER A 44 -7.66 -4.37 -0.84
C SER A 44 -8.22 -3.43 0.23
N VAL A 45 -8.58 -2.21 -0.13
CA VAL A 45 -9.22 -1.26 0.81
C VAL A 45 -10.54 -1.84 1.32
N VAL A 46 -11.36 -2.37 0.41
CA VAL A 46 -12.68 -2.94 0.74
C VAL A 46 -12.54 -4.28 1.46
N ALA A 47 -11.74 -5.19 0.91
CA ALA A 47 -11.58 -6.54 1.45
C ALA A 47 -11.00 -6.55 2.87
N ASN A 48 -10.07 -5.63 3.17
CA ASN A 48 -9.46 -5.50 4.48
C ASN A 48 -10.23 -4.56 5.43
N GLY A 49 -11.34 -3.96 4.95
CA GLY A 49 -12.13 -3.05 5.77
C GLY A 49 -11.32 -1.86 6.30
N GLN A 50 -10.56 -1.18 5.43
CA GLN A 50 -9.64 -0.10 5.80
C GLN A 50 -10.38 1.12 6.33
N VAL A 51 -10.76 1.08 7.63
CA VAL A 51 -11.61 2.08 8.28
C VAL A 51 -11.04 3.49 8.24
N GLU A 52 -9.72 3.65 8.22
CA GLU A 52 -9.08 4.96 8.13
C GLU A 52 -9.53 5.74 6.88
N LEU A 53 -9.81 5.04 5.77
CA LEU A 53 -10.34 5.65 4.54
C LEU A 53 -11.86 5.47 4.41
N LEU A 54 -12.38 4.31 4.77
CA LEU A 54 -13.80 4.00 4.58
C LEU A 54 -14.71 4.82 5.50
N ASP A 55 -14.29 5.12 6.73
CA ASP A 55 -15.05 5.96 7.65
C ASP A 55 -15.22 7.41 7.13
N PRO A 56 -14.16 8.12 6.69
CA PRO A 56 -14.31 9.42 6.02
C PRO A 56 -15.18 9.38 4.75
N MET A 57 -15.11 8.29 3.98
CA MET A 57 -15.99 8.12 2.82
C MET A 57 -17.45 7.96 3.22
N ALA A 58 -17.73 7.16 4.24
CA ALA A 58 -19.11 6.98 4.77
C ALA A 58 -19.70 8.29 5.31
N LYS A 59 -18.85 9.18 5.80
CA LYS A 59 -19.24 10.54 6.27
C LYS A 59 -19.35 11.56 5.13
N GLY A 60 -19.03 11.20 3.89
CA GLY A 60 -19.04 12.10 2.74
C GLY A 60 -17.89 13.12 2.71
N ILE A 61 -16.87 12.94 3.54
CA ILE A 61 -15.65 13.78 3.53
C ILE A 61 -14.82 13.47 2.30
N VAL A 62 -14.75 12.19 1.91
CA VAL A 62 -14.03 11.71 0.72
C VAL A 62 -15.03 11.15 -0.28
N ARG A 63 -14.90 11.57 -1.54
CA ARG A 63 -15.65 10.99 -2.66
C ARG A 63 -14.80 9.92 -3.36
N ARG A 64 -15.46 8.92 -3.94
CA ARG A 64 -14.78 7.80 -4.64
C ARG A 64 -13.87 8.29 -5.78
N GLU A 65 -14.26 9.36 -6.45
CA GLU A 65 -13.53 9.95 -7.58
C GLU A 65 -12.19 10.56 -7.17
N GLN A 66 -12.00 10.85 -5.88
CA GLN A 66 -10.72 11.34 -5.34
C GLN A 66 -9.74 10.20 -5.00
N VAL A 67 -10.20 8.94 -5.06
CA VAL A 67 -9.40 7.76 -4.69
C VAL A 67 -8.91 7.05 -5.95
N HIS A 68 -7.59 7.00 -6.10
CA HIS A 68 -6.90 6.45 -7.26
C HIS A 68 -6.03 5.26 -6.84
N GLU A 69 -5.90 4.28 -7.74
CA GLU A 69 -4.98 3.16 -7.51
C GLU A 69 -3.56 3.52 -7.97
N ILE A 70 -2.56 3.14 -7.18
CA ILE A 70 -1.15 3.45 -7.51
C ILE A 70 -0.74 2.88 -8.87
N GLY A 71 -1.27 1.72 -9.24
CA GLY A 71 -1.03 1.11 -10.54
C GLY A 71 -1.51 1.98 -11.71
N ASP A 72 -2.65 2.63 -11.58
CA ASP A 72 -3.20 3.52 -12.61
C ASP A 72 -2.41 4.85 -12.70
N VAL A 73 -1.94 5.34 -11.55
CA VAL A 73 -1.08 6.53 -11.50
C VAL A 73 0.27 6.24 -12.18
N VAL A 74 0.93 5.14 -11.84
CA VAL A 74 2.23 4.75 -12.41
C VAL A 74 2.15 4.47 -13.91
N ASN A 75 1.04 3.87 -14.36
CA ASN A 75 0.81 3.61 -15.79
C ASN A 75 0.28 4.83 -16.56
N GLY A 76 0.14 5.98 -15.93
CA GLY A 76 -0.29 7.21 -16.59
C GLY A 76 -1.77 7.25 -16.98
N LYS A 77 -2.59 6.33 -16.50
CA LYS A 77 -4.03 6.34 -16.73
C LYS A 77 -4.74 7.45 -15.95
N VAL A 78 -4.21 7.78 -14.79
CA VAL A 78 -4.67 8.84 -13.91
C VAL A 78 -3.50 9.76 -13.60
N SER A 79 -3.74 11.07 -13.71
CA SER A 79 -2.74 12.08 -13.37
C SER A 79 -2.99 12.56 -11.94
N VAL A 80 -2.16 12.12 -11.01
CA VAL A 80 -2.07 12.69 -9.67
C VAL A 80 -0.79 13.51 -9.61
N GLN A 81 -0.93 14.81 -9.49
CA GLN A 81 0.22 15.71 -9.44
C GLN A 81 0.32 16.36 -8.08
N GLN A 82 1.43 16.13 -7.42
CA GLN A 82 1.79 16.93 -6.26
C GLN A 82 2.33 18.28 -6.75
N THR A 83 1.58 19.32 -6.47
CA THR A 83 1.96 20.70 -6.77
C THR A 83 2.26 21.47 -5.48
N ARG A 84 2.65 22.75 -5.59
CA ARG A 84 2.85 23.60 -4.40
C ARG A 84 1.55 23.99 -3.70
N ASP A 85 0.41 23.75 -4.33
CA ASP A 85 -0.89 24.27 -3.90
C ASP A 85 -1.84 23.18 -3.39
N ASN A 86 -1.50 21.91 -3.53
CA ASN A 86 -2.35 20.79 -3.11
C ASN A 86 -1.68 19.88 -2.07
N ILE A 87 -2.48 19.04 -1.45
CA ILE A 87 -2.04 17.98 -0.55
C ILE A 87 -2.45 16.66 -1.18
N VAL A 88 -1.51 15.74 -1.31
CA VAL A 88 -1.77 14.37 -1.76
C VAL A 88 -1.63 13.42 -0.57
N TYR A 89 -2.58 12.53 -0.40
CA TYR A 89 -2.51 11.48 0.61
C TYR A 89 -2.30 10.12 -0.04
N TYR A 90 -1.32 9.35 0.42
CA TYR A 90 -1.07 7.99 -0.02
C TYR A 90 -1.25 7.00 1.12
N LYS A 91 -2.27 6.17 1.01
CA LYS A 91 -2.53 5.04 1.90
C LYS A 91 -1.75 3.83 1.44
N ASN A 92 -0.55 3.65 2.02
CA ASN A 92 0.29 2.50 1.72
C ASN A 92 0.06 1.39 2.76
N ASN A 93 -0.86 0.49 2.46
CA ASN A 93 -1.20 -0.64 3.33
C ASN A 93 -0.11 -1.72 3.27
N THR A 94 1.02 -1.53 3.95
CA THR A 94 2.10 -2.53 4.10
C THR A 94 2.64 -3.13 2.79
N GLY A 95 2.24 -2.62 1.63
CA GLY A 95 2.65 -3.10 0.31
C GLY A 95 1.86 -4.30 -0.20
N LEU A 96 2.08 -4.62 -1.46
CA LEU A 96 1.52 -5.79 -2.12
C LEU A 96 2.62 -6.84 -2.31
N ALA A 97 2.29 -8.12 -2.21
CA ALA A 97 3.23 -9.22 -2.44
C ALA A 97 3.96 -9.10 -3.79
N ILE A 98 3.29 -8.57 -4.82
CA ILE A 98 3.89 -8.33 -6.14
C ILE A 98 5.07 -7.34 -6.10
N GLN A 99 5.07 -6.38 -5.18
CA GLN A 99 6.17 -5.41 -5.03
C GLN A 99 7.43 -6.12 -4.53
N PHE A 100 7.29 -7.04 -3.57
CA PHE A 100 8.41 -7.85 -3.08
C PHE A 100 8.90 -8.84 -4.13
N ALA A 101 7.99 -9.46 -4.87
CA ALA A 101 8.33 -10.36 -5.98
C ALA A 101 9.12 -9.62 -7.07
N ALA A 102 8.69 -8.41 -7.44
CA ALA A 102 9.39 -7.59 -8.43
C ALA A 102 10.80 -7.17 -7.96
N CYS A 103 10.93 -6.71 -6.72
CA CYS A 103 12.24 -6.39 -6.14
C CYS A 103 13.14 -7.63 -6.06
N GLY A 104 12.59 -8.77 -5.66
CA GLY A 104 13.29 -10.05 -5.61
C GLY A 104 13.80 -10.48 -6.98
N ALA A 105 12.98 -10.36 -8.03
CA ALA A 105 13.38 -10.67 -9.39
C ALA A 105 14.54 -9.78 -9.87
N ILE A 106 14.45 -8.47 -9.64
CA ILE A 106 15.53 -7.53 -10.01
C ILE A 106 16.84 -7.87 -9.28
N LEU A 107 16.77 -8.15 -7.98
CA LEU A 107 17.93 -8.55 -7.20
C LEU A 107 18.53 -9.86 -7.68
N HIS A 108 17.69 -10.85 -7.96
CA HIS A 108 18.10 -12.14 -8.50
C HIS A 108 18.86 -11.96 -9.82
N ASP A 109 18.29 -11.24 -10.78
CA ASP A 109 18.90 -11.01 -12.08
C ASP A 109 20.24 -10.26 -11.97
N LYS A 110 20.31 -9.28 -11.06
CA LYS A 110 21.53 -8.56 -10.77
C LYS A 110 22.61 -9.47 -10.19
N MET A 111 22.27 -10.30 -9.20
CA MET A 111 23.20 -11.24 -8.58
C MET A 111 23.70 -12.29 -9.59
N GLN A 112 22.83 -12.77 -10.48
CA GLN A 112 23.22 -13.69 -11.56
C GLN A 112 24.25 -13.02 -12.50
N THR A 113 23.98 -11.78 -12.89
CA THR A 113 24.87 -11.03 -13.81
C THR A 113 26.23 -10.72 -13.18
N GLU A 114 26.25 -10.39 -11.89
CA GLU A 114 27.48 -10.06 -11.16
C GLU A 114 28.23 -11.29 -10.63
N GLY A 115 27.65 -12.48 -10.74
CA GLY A 115 28.23 -13.72 -10.22
C GLY A 115 28.37 -13.77 -8.70
N THR A 116 27.56 -12.98 -8.01
CA THR A 116 27.60 -12.85 -6.54
C THR A 116 26.59 -13.76 -5.82
N ASN A 117 25.79 -14.50 -6.57
CA ASN A 117 24.75 -15.36 -6.03
C ASN A 117 25.35 -16.55 -5.25
N ARG A 118 24.87 -16.71 -4.03
CA ARG A 118 25.04 -17.92 -3.23
C ARG A 118 23.75 -18.72 -3.33
N ILE A 119 23.85 -19.91 -3.93
CA ILE A 119 22.72 -20.81 -4.05
C ILE A 119 22.55 -21.50 -2.71
N ILE A 120 21.36 -21.39 -2.13
CA ILE A 120 20.96 -22.19 -0.96
C ILE A 120 20.36 -23.49 -1.52
N PRO A 121 20.79 -24.66 -1.05
CA PRO A 121 20.27 -25.93 -1.54
C PRO A 121 18.75 -26.01 -1.37
N ASP A 122 18.05 -26.49 -2.40
CA ASP A 122 16.58 -26.58 -2.39
C ASP A 122 16.05 -27.47 -1.27
N GLU A 123 16.82 -28.50 -0.89
CA GLU A 123 16.48 -29.40 0.21
C GLU A 123 16.36 -28.69 1.58
N TRP A 124 16.96 -27.52 1.76
CA TRP A 124 16.80 -26.74 2.99
C TRP A 124 15.42 -26.11 3.12
N PHE A 125 14.70 -26.00 2.00
CA PHE A 125 13.33 -25.48 1.94
C PHE A 125 12.28 -26.59 1.77
N ALA A 126 12.71 -27.84 1.50
CA ALA A 126 11.82 -28.95 1.45
C ALA A 126 11.32 -29.24 2.86
N ALA A 127 10.10 -28.87 3.18
CA ALA A 127 9.44 -29.36 4.37
C ALA A 127 9.41 -30.88 4.26
N GLU A 128 9.96 -31.59 5.26
CA GLU A 128 9.71 -33.04 5.39
C GLU A 128 8.20 -33.25 5.31
N LYS A 129 7.77 -34.00 4.31
CA LYS A 129 6.36 -34.42 4.22
C LYS A 129 6.04 -35.08 5.54
N TYR A 130 5.27 -34.40 6.37
CA TYR A 130 4.75 -34.99 7.60
C TYR A 130 3.82 -36.12 7.17
N THR A 131 4.39 -37.32 7.06
CA THR A 131 3.59 -38.52 6.95
C THR A 131 3.02 -38.77 8.35
N SER A 132 1.79 -38.32 8.56
CA SER A 132 1.03 -38.68 9.75
C SER A 132 1.07 -40.17 9.88
N PRO A 133 1.52 -40.72 11.01
CA PRO A 133 1.35 -42.16 11.25
C PRO A 133 -0.15 -42.38 11.46
N VAL A 134 -0.83 -42.78 10.38
CA VAL A 134 -2.18 -43.31 10.51
C VAL A 134 -2.00 -44.67 11.10
N GLY A 135 -2.22 -44.78 12.39
CA GLY A 135 -2.44 -46.04 13.10
C GLY A 135 -3.92 -46.33 13.16
#